data_d1daea5ace0e68149ac5768116711e5d
#
_entry.id   d1daea5ace0e68149ac5768116711e5d
#
_cell.length_a   1.000
_cell.length_b   1.000
_cell.length_c   1.000
_cell.angle_alpha   90.00
_cell.angle_beta   90.00
_cell.angle_gamma   90.00
#
_symmetry.space_group_name_H-M   'P 1'
#
loop_
_entity.id
_entity.type
_entity.pdbx_description
1 polymer ?
#
loop_
_entity_poly.entity_id
_entity_poly.type
_entity_poly.pdbx_seq_one_letter_code
_entity_poly.pdbx_strand_id
1 'polypeptide(L)'
;MVENFEQDDFDMLDPAAKQVLAALSQYDRGLLVKVDLLHRKTGLMPEGMNDAVRHLEKSKLLAVLETPKRLGPYEIYAVEITDLGREVQAKFG
;
A
#
# COMPACT_ATOMS: atom_id res chain seq x y z
N MET A 1 -5.50 17.87 3.13
CA MET A 1 -4.61 18.09 4.26
C MET A 1 -4.17 16.77 4.85
N VAL A 2 -2.89 16.62 5.15
CA VAL A 2 -2.37 15.36 5.70
C VAL A 2 -2.55 15.38 7.21
N GLU A 3 -3.73 14.99 7.66
CA GLU A 3 -4.06 15.02 9.09
C GLU A 3 -3.26 13.98 9.86
N ASN A 4 -2.57 14.43 10.90
CA ASN A 4 -1.87 13.56 11.83
C ASN A 4 -0.80 12.67 11.21
N PHE A 5 -0.41 12.92 9.95
CA PHE A 5 0.66 12.18 9.30
C PHE A 5 1.82 13.14 9.00
N GLU A 6 2.94 12.90 9.64
CA GLU A 6 4.11 13.76 9.57
C GLU A 6 5.30 13.08 8.94
N GLN A 7 6.38 13.82 8.70
CA GLN A 7 7.59 13.26 8.13
C GLN A 7 8.12 12.08 8.96
N ASP A 8 8.06 12.19 10.28
CA ASP A 8 8.53 11.11 11.14
C ASP A 8 7.72 9.84 10.94
N ASP A 9 6.40 9.97 10.74
CA ASP A 9 5.56 8.81 10.48
C ASP A 9 5.93 8.14 9.18
N PHE A 10 6.25 8.93 8.15
CA PHE A 10 6.70 8.40 6.87
C PHE A 10 8.04 7.69 7.03
N ASP A 11 8.95 8.31 7.76
CA ASP A 11 10.30 7.75 7.98
C ASP A 11 10.24 6.41 8.73
N MET A 12 9.21 6.21 9.54
CA MET A 12 9.02 4.96 10.30
C MET A 12 8.38 3.85 9.47
N LEU A 13 7.91 4.14 8.28
CA LEU A 13 7.39 3.09 7.41
C LEU A 13 8.52 2.17 6.97
N ASP A 14 8.25 0.87 6.95
CA ASP A 14 9.22 -0.09 6.44
C ASP A 14 9.55 0.21 4.96
N PRO A 15 10.78 -0.10 4.51
CA PRO A 15 11.11 0.07 3.09
C PRO A 15 10.11 -0.63 2.17
N ALA A 16 9.62 -1.81 2.54
CA ALA A 16 8.61 -2.52 1.76
C ALA A 16 7.31 -1.71 1.66
N ALA A 17 6.87 -1.10 2.76
CA ALA A 17 5.67 -0.28 2.75
C ALA A 17 5.84 0.95 1.85
N LYS A 18 7.00 1.58 1.90
CA LYS A 18 7.32 2.72 1.03
C LYS A 18 7.29 2.32 -0.44
N GLN A 19 7.83 1.14 -0.77
CA GLN A 19 7.81 0.63 -2.14
C GLN A 19 6.37 0.40 -2.64
N VAL A 20 5.53 -0.18 -1.80
CA VAL A 20 4.14 -0.43 -2.17
C VAL A 20 3.40 0.89 -2.39
N LEU A 21 3.58 1.84 -1.49
CA LEU A 21 2.94 3.14 -1.61
C LEU A 21 3.37 3.87 -2.88
N ALA A 22 4.67 3.87 -3.17
CA ALA A 22 5.21 4.50 -4.38
C ALA A 22 4.67 3.84 -5.64
N ALA A 23 4.60 2.50 -5.66
CA ALA A 23 4.06 1.78 -6.81
C ALA A 23 2.59 2.11 -7.02
N LEU A 24 1.80 2.14 -5.95
CA LEU A 24 0.38 2.45 -6.04
C LEU A 24 0.12 3.87 -6.52
N SER A 25 0.97 4.82 -6.15
CA SER A 25 0.79 6.21 -6.54
C SER A 25 0.92 6.42 -8.05
N GLN A 26 1.47 5.45 -8.78
CA GLN A 26 1.62 5.52 -10.22
C GLN A 26 0.33 5.13 -10.98
N TYR A 27 -0.65 4.59 -10.27
CA TYR A 27 -1.91 4.19 -10.89
C TYR A 27 -2.95 5.29 -10.76
N ASP A 28 -3.94 5.26 -11.64
CA ASP A 28 -5.00 6.24 -11.65
C ASP A 28 -5.84 6.16 -10.38
N ARG A 29 -6.40 7.31 -10.01
CA ARG A 29 -7.29 7.41 -8.86
C ARG A 29 -8.50 6.49 -9.05
N GLY A 30 -8.87 5.78 -7.98
CA GLY A 30 -10.01 4.90 -8.00
C GLY A 30 -9.75 3.52 -8.58
N LEU A 31 -8.50 3.24 -8.98
CA LEU A 31 -8.15 1.96 -9.56
C LEU A 31 -7.76 0.96 -8.48
N LEU A 32 -8.46 -0.18 -8.45
CA LEU A 32 -8.08 -1.30 -7.59
C LEU A 32 -6.94 -2.06 -8.23
N VAL A 33 -5.84 -2.20 -7.51
CA VAL A 33 -4.63 -2.85 -8.00
C VAL A 33 -4.48 -4.19 -7.31
N LYS A 34 -4.40 -5.26 -8.11
CA LYS A 34 -4.22 -6.60 -7.56
C LYS A 34 -2.85 -6.72 -6.90
N VAL A 35 -2.79 -7.39 -5.76
CA VAL A 35 -1.54 -7.58 -5.03
C VAL A 35 -0.53 -8.37 -5.86
N ASP A 36 -1.00 -9.29 -6.70
CA ASP A 36 -0.15 -10.01 -7.64
C ASP A 36 0.62 -9.05 -8.56
N LEU A 37 -0.06 -8.01 -9.04
CA LEU A 37 0.58 -7.01 -9.87
C LEU A 37 1.61 -6.20 -9.08
N LEU A 38 1.30 -5.87 -7.84
CA LEU A 38 2.25 -5.19 -6.96
C LEU A 38 3.49 -6.05 -6.70
N HIS A 39 3.31 -7.35 -6.56
CA HIS A 39 4.44 -8.26 -6.42
C HIS A 39 5.39 -8.13 -7.61
N ARG A 40 4.84 -8.13 -8.82
CA ARG A 40 5.65 -7.99 -10.04
C ARG A 40 6.38 -6.66 -10.09
N LYS A 41 5.77 -5.61 -9.58
CA LYS A 41 6.35 -4.26 -9.61
C LYS A 41 7.41 -4.04 -8.53
N THR A 42 7.22 -4.63 -7.36
CA THR A 42 8.08 -4.39 -6.20
C THR A 42 9.07 -5.51 -5.93
N GLY A 43 8.75 -6.71 -6.41
CA GLY A 43 9.57 -7.89 -6.09
C GLY A 43 9.39 -8.40 -4.68
N LEU A 44 8.45 -7.85 -3.92
CA LEU A 44 8.23 -8.27 -2.55
C LEU A 44 7.61 -9.65 -2.49
N MET A 45 8.15 -10.51 -1.61
CA MET A 45 7.60 -11.83 -1.37
C MET A 45 6.26 -11.72 -0.64
N PRO A 46 5.41 -12.76 -0.70
CA PRO A 46 4.08 -12.68 -0.11
C PRO A 46 4.05 -12.24 1.34
N GLU A 47 4.94 -12.76 2.17
CA GLU A 47 5.00 -12.38 3.58
C GLU A 47 5.30 -10.89 3.75
N GLY A 48 6.31 -10.39 3.06
CA GLY A 48 6.66 -8.97 3.11
C GLY A 48 5.56 -8.10 2.52
N MET A 49 4.92 -8.56 1.45
CA MET A 49 3.81 -7.86 0.84
C MET A 49 2.62 -7.74 1.80
N ASN A 50 2.26 -8.84 2.46
CA ASN A 50 1.15 -8.83 3.41
C ASN A 50 1.42 -7.86 4.55
N ASP A 51 2.63 -7.88 5.11
CA ASP A 51 3.01 -6.99 6.19
C ASP A 51 2.98 -5.52 5.75
N ALA A 52 3.52 -5.22 4.58
CA ALA A 52 3.56 -3.87 4.05
C ALA A 52 2.15 -3.32 3.84
N VAL A 53 1.28 -4.13 3.24
CA VAL A 53 -0.10 -3.73 2.97
C VAL A 53 -0.86 -3.50 4.27
N ARG A 54 -0.70 -4.37 5.25
CA ARG A 54 -1.37 -4.20 6.55
C ARG A 54 -0.87 -2.95 7.27
N HIS A 55 0.41 -2.66 7.20
CA HIS A 55 0.97 -1.46 7.81
C HIS A 55 0.37 -0.19 7.18
N LEU A 56 0.31 -0.16 5.85
CA LEU A 56 -0.27 0.98 5.13
C LEU A 56 -1.77 1.11 5.42
N GLU A 57 -2.47 -0.01 5.54
CA GLU A 57 -3.89 0.00 5.89
C GLU A 57 -4.11 0.62 7.27
N LYS A 58 -3.30 0.25 8.25
CA LYS A 58 -3.37 0.80 9.59
C LYS A 58 -3.16 2.31 9.59
N SER A 59 -2.30 2.78 8.72
CA SER A 59 -2.02 4.22 8.59
C SER A 59 -3.03 4.93 7.70
N LYS A 60 -4.03 4.22 7.19
CA LYS A 60 -5.10 4.75 6.33
C LYS A 60 -4.58 5.28 5.01
N LEU A 61 -3.41 4.81 4.57
CA LEU A 61 -2.81 5.22 3.31
C LEU A 61 -3.32 4.41 2.13
N LEU A 62 -3.92 3.25 2.41
CA LEU A 62 -4.60 2.47 1.37
C LEU A 62 -5.82 1.75 1.96
N ALA A 63 -6.71 1.34 1.07
CA ALA A 63 -7.86 0.50 1.41
C ALA A 63 -7.63 -0.88 0.79
N VAL A 64 -8.08 -1.92 1.47
CA VAL A 64 -7.89 -3.29 1.00
C VAL A 64 -9.22 -3.91 0.60
N LEU A 65 -9.17 -4.74 -0.45
CA LEU A 65 -10.28 -5.59 -0.84
C LEU A 65 -9.92 -7.03 -0.46
N GLU A 66 -10.62 -7.56 0.52
CA GLU A 66 -10.42 -8.94 0.94
C GLU A 66 -11.41 -9.84 0.22
N THR A 67 -10.95 -11.03 -0.17
CA THR A 67 -11.83 -12.01 -0.77
C THR A 67 -12.22 -13.04 0.26
N PRO A 68 -13.43 -13.65 0.13
CA PRO A 68 -13.85 -14.73 1.04
C PRO A 68 -12.93 -15.94 0.96
N LYS A 69 -12.25 -16.12 -0.17
CA LYS A 69 -11.33 -17.24 -0.38
C LYS A 69 -9.94 -16.71 -0.61
N ARG A 70 -8.99 -17.29 0.10
CA ARG A 70 -7.59 -16.99 -0.14
C ARG A 70 -7.17 -17.58 -1.48
N LEU A 71 -6.55 -16.76 -2.29
CA LEU A 71 -5.98 -17.17 -3.56
C LEU A 71 -4.47 -17.16 -3.42
N GLY A 72 -3.90 -18.31 -3.07
CA GLY A 72 -2.48 -18.43 -2.88
C GLY A 72 -2.01 -17.84 -1.56
N PRO A 73 -0.74 -17.40 -1.46
CA PRO A 73 -0.14 -16.98 -0.20
C PRO A 73 -0.51 -15.55 0.25
N TYR A 74 -1.22 -14.79 -0.59
CA TYR A 74 -1.58 -13.43 -0.24
C TYR A 74 -2.87 -13.40 0.58
N GLU A 75 -2.85 -12.62 1.67
CA GLU A 75 -4.04 -12.44 2.50
C GLU A 75 -5.02 -11.47 1.87
N ILE A 76 -4.56 -10.65 0.95
CA ILE A 76 -5.33 -9.57 0.35
C ILE A 76 -5.33 -9.76 -1.15
N TYR A 77 -6.51 -9.54 -1.78
CA TYR A 77 -6.65 -9.69 -3.22
C TYR A 77 -6.22 -8.43 -3.98
N ALA A 78 -6.73 -7.28 -3.57
CA ALA A 78 -6.47 -6.02 -4.26
C ALA A 78 -6.48 -4.86 -3.26
N VAL A 79 -5.84 -3.76 -3.65
CA VAL A 79 -5.75 -2.57 -2.83
C VAL A 79 -5.96 -1.33 -3.67
N GLU A 80 -6.38 -0.26 -3.01
CA GLU A 80 -6.52 1.05 -3.65
C GLU A 80 -5.86 2.08 -2.75
N ILE A 81 -5.02 2.95 -3.34
CA ILE A 81 -4.40 4.03 -2.59
C ILE A 81 -5.47 5.08 -2.24
N THR A 82 -5.47 5.54 -0.99
CA THR A 82 -6.39 6.56 -0.55
C THR A 82 -5.89 7.95 -0.95
N ASP A 83 -6.77 8.96 -0.82
CA ASP A 83 -6.33 10.34 -1.05
C ASP A 83 -5.21 10.72 -0.09
N LEU A 84 -5.32 10.29 1.17
CA LEU A 84 -4.24 10.50 2.14
C LEU A 84 -2.94 9.84 1.68
N GLY A 85 -3.02 8.62 1.15
CA GLY A 85 -1.86 7.91 0.64
C GLY A 85 -1.18 8.68 -0.49
N ARG A 86 -1.96 9.24 -1.40
CA ARG A 86 -1.41 10.05 -2.51
C ARG A 86 -0.75 11.32 -2.00
N GLU A 87 -1.38 11.99 -1.03
CA GLU A 87 -0.80 13.20 -0.42
C GLU A 87 0.50 12.90 0.29
N VAL A 88 0.56 11.80 1.03
CA VAL A 88 1.76 11.40 1.76
C VAL A 88 2.89 11.08 0.78
N GLN A 89 2.60 10.33 -0.28
CA GLN A 89 3.62 10.01 -1.27
C GLN A 89 4.11 11.26 -1.98
N ALA A 90 3.22 12.17 -2.33
CA ALA A 90 3.60 13.40 -3.01
C ALA A 90 4.43 14.32 -2.12
N LYS A 91 4.14 14.34 -0.82
CA LYS A 91 4.78 15.25 0.11
C LYS A 91 6.09 14.69 0.65
N PHE A 92 6.14 13.41 0.97
CA PHE A 92 7.29 12.80 1.66
C PHE A 92 8.06 11.80 0.80
N GLY A 93 7.46 11.32 -0.26
CA GLY A 93 8.03 10.28 -1.11
C GLY A 93 9.07 10.72 -2.15
#